data_8a1fc172c46cab67a406dfb3a47a389e
#
_entry.id   8a1fc172c46cab67a406dfb3a47a389e
#
_cell.length_a   1.000
_cell.length_b   1.000
_cell.length_c   1.000
_cell.angle_alpha   90.00
_cell.angle_beta   90.00
_cell.angle_gamma   90.00
#
_symmetry.space_group_name_H-M   'P 1'
#
loop_
_entity.id
_entity.type
_entity.pdbx_description
1 polymer ?
#
loop_
_entity_poly.entity_id
_entity_poly.type
_entity_poly.pdbx_seq_one_letter_code
_entity_poly.pdbx_strand_id
1 'polypeptide(L)'
;MDPQSPEPSPSTRVVVGVALIRAGRVLAARRTRPAAAAGGWELPGGKVEPGESEAEAARREVAEELGCDATVGHRLAGEVPLSGALVLRAYVGEIVSGEPEPTEHDLLRWLGPDELDSVAWLDADRPFLPELEALLRRTPSPTVAEAHFDEGEDAEHVLEQLHAQGFAASVHREGFAGEDDSEDRAWLVRVEDPAAAHRLEELVDEVDLAWMVVTGPAPVVPPPDAPPLPSGPRRLKRG
;
A
#
# COMPACT_ATOMS: atom_id res chain seq x y z
N MET A 1 57.67 -24.61 -10.75
CA MET A 1 56.57 -23.83 -11.37
C MET A 1 55.31 -24.34 -10.72
N ASP A 2 54.85 -23.62 -9.65
CA ASP A 2 53.64 -23.97 -8.96
C ASP A 2 52.43 -23.56 -9.80
N PRO A 3 51.41 -24.44 -9.99
CA PRO A 3 50.20 -24.02 -10.66
C PRO A 3 49.43 -23.09 -9.70
N GLN A 4 49.29 -21.84 -10.10
CA GLN A 4 48.44 -20.86 -9.43
C GLN A 4 47.05 -21.46 -9.25
N SER A 5 46.65 -21.64 -7.98
CA SER A 5 45.26 -21.91 -7.63
C SER A 5 44.37 -20.78 -8.24
N PRO A 6 43.28 -21.14 -8.90
CA PRO A 6 42.38 -20.11 -9.44
C PRO A 6 41.92 -19.22 -8.29
N GLU A 7 42.11 -17.91 -8.45
CA GLU A 7 41.53 -16.90 -7.54
C GLU A 7 40.02 -17.16 -7.41
N PRO A 8 39.44 -17.14 -6.21
CA PRO A 8 38.01 -17.30 -6.08
C PRO A 8 37.30 -16.21 -6.87
N SER A 9 36.41 -16.61 -7.77
CA SER A 9 35.55 -15.69 -8.49
C SER A 9 34.90 -14.73 -7.48
N PRO A 10 34.83 -13.42 -7.77
CA PRO A 10 34.24 -12.49 -6.84
C PRO A 10 32.80 -12.96 -6.50
N SER A 11 32.59 -13.30 -5.22
CA SER A 11 31.27 -13.72 -4.76
C SER A 11 30.27 -12.62 -5.06
N THR A 12 29.23 -12.92 -5.82
CA THR A 12 28.13 -11.99 -6.10
C THR A 12 27.53 -11.55 -4.79
N ARG A 13 27.51 -10.25 -4.53
CA ARG A 13 26.86 -9.66 -3.35
C ARG A 13 25.43 -9.27 -3.71
N VAL A 14 24.50 -9.56 -2.81
CA VAL A 14 23.07 -9.32 -3.03
C VAL A 14 22.66 -8.02 -2.38
N VAL A 15 21.81 -7.30 -3.08
CA VAL A 15 20.97 -6.22 -2.57
C VAL A 15 19.54 -6.74 -2.60
N VAL A 16 18.80 -6.60 -1.52
CA VAL A 16 17.39 -6.98 -1.44
C VAL A 16 16.50 -5.76 -1.54
N GLY A 17 15.44 -5.84 -2.33
CA GLY A 17 14.32 -4.90 -2.32
C GLY A 17 13.08 -5.60 -1.79
N VAL A 18 12.19 -4.90 -1.10
CA VAL A 18 10.98 -5.47 -0.53
C VAL A 18 9.74 -4.78 -1.08
N ALA A 19 8.97 -5.51 -1.86
CA ALA A 19 7.65 -5.12 -2.30
C ALA A 19 6.66 -5.35 -1.15
N LEU A 20 6.57 -4.39 -0.23
CA LEU A 20 5.58 -4.41 0.85
C LEU A 20 4.19 -4.21 0.26
N ILE A 21 3.31 -5.20 0.45
CA ILE A 21 1.95 -5.16 -0.08
C ILE A 21 0.96 -5.02 1.07
N ARG A 22 0.04 -4.07 0.94
CA ARG A 22 -1.09 -3.87 1.83
C ARG A 22 -2.29 -3.43 0.99
N ALA A 23 -3.41 -4.12 1.15
CA ALA A 23 -4.65 -3.73 0.50
C ALA A 23 -4.56 -3.59 -1.05
N GLY A 24 -3.88 -4.53 -1.72
CA GLY A 24 -3.73 -4.50 -3.18
C GLY A 24 -2.83 -3.36 -3.70
N ARG A 25 -2.01 -2.77 -2.83
CA ARG A 25 -1.06 -1.68 -3.15
C ARG A 25 0.34 -2.05 -2.68
N VAL A 26 1.35 -1.61 -3.42
CA VAL A 26 2.76 -1.74 -3.05
C VAL A 26 3.29 -0.41 -2.52
N LEU A 27 4.14 -0.49 -1.49
CA LEU A 27 4.85 0.67 -0.97
C LEU A 27 6.05 0.99 -1.85
N ALA A 28 6.10 2.21 -2.36
CA ALA A 28 7.24 2.80 -3.02
C ALA A 28 7.87 3.88 -2.14
N ALA A 29 9.20 3.93 -2.08
CA ALA A 29 9.97 4.88 -1.31
C ALA A 29 10.81 5.77 -2.22
N ARG A 30 10.87 7.08 -1.93
CA ARG A 30 11.61 8.03 -2.76
C ARG A 30 12.97 8.34 -2.16
N ARG A 31 14.02 8.07 -2.93
CA ARG A 31 15.41 8.30 -2.51
C ARG A 31 15.79 9.76 -2.36
N THR A 32 16.58 10.03 -1.34
CA THR A 32 17.24 11.32 -1.13
C THR A 32 18.73 11.29 -1.52
N ARG A 33 19.35 10.13 -1.50
CA ARG A 33 20.79 9.87 -1.72
C ARG A 33 21.03 8.60 -2.54
N PRO A 34 22.15 8.49 -3.28
CA PRO A 34 23.07 9.57 -3.67
C PRO A 34 22.41 10.55 -4.65
N ALA A 35 23.02 11.71 -4.90
CA ALA A 35 22.45 12.75 -5.76
C ALA A 35 22.05 12.26 -7.17
N ALA A 36 22.75 11.26 -7.71
CA ALA A 36 22.43 10.67 -9.01
C ALA A 36 21.11 9.84 -9.01
N ALA A 37 20.63 9.40 -7.85
CA ALA A 37 19.41 8.63 -7.68
C ALA A 37 18.32 9.41 -6.92
N ALA A 38 18.64 10.63 -6.45
CA ALA A 38 17.71 11.44 -5.68
C ALA A 38 16.45 11.79 -6.51
N GLY A 39 15.28 11.64 -5.88
CA GLY A 39 13.98 11.80 -6.53
C GLY A 39 13.47 10.56 -7.26
N GLY A 40 14.30 9.54 -7.47
CA GLY A 40 13.88 8.23 -7.98
C GLY A 40 13.15 7.41 -6.93
N TRP A 41 12.23 6.57 -7.38
CA TRP A 41 11.45 5.68 -6.53
C TRP A 41 11.98 4.26 -6.62
N GLU A 42 11.93 3.54 -5.52
CA GLU A 42 12.43 2.18 -5.39
C GLU A 42 11.59 1.36 -4.42
N LEU A 43 11.81 0.06 -4.43
CA LEU A 43 11.39 -0.81 -3.34
C LEU A 43 12.37 -0.61 -2.17
N PRO A 44 11.88 -0.37 -0.91
CA PRO A 44 12.75 -0.23 0.25
C PRO A 44 13.63 -1.47 0.42
N GLY A 45 14.87 -1.29 0.87
CA GLY A 45 15.80 -2.38 1.03
C GLY A 45 17.27 -1.98 0.89
N GLY A 46 18.15 -2.97 1.04
CA GLY A 46 19.58 -2.70 1.04
C GLY A 46 20.45 -3.95 0.88
N LYS A 47 21.70 -3.86 1.31
CA LYS A 47 22.69 -4.90 1.09
C LYS A 47 22.56 -6.02 2.10
N VAL A 48 22.68 -7.27 1.63
CA VAL A 48 22.86 -8.43 2.51
C VAL A 48 24.21 -8.34 3.18
N GLU A 49 24.23 -8.38 4.50
CA GLU A 49 25.43 -8.36 5.32
C GLU A 49 26.06 -9.76 5.47
N PRO A 50 27.36 -9.84 5.81
CA PRO A 50 28.01 -11.15 6.01
C PRO A 50 27.35 -11.95 7.14
N GLY A 51 26.85 -13.13 6.80
CA GLY A 51 26.29 -14.08 7.75
C GLY A 51 24.77 -14.01 7.92
N GLU A 52 24.11 -13.05 7.29
CA GLU A 52 22.63 -13.01 7.25
C GLU A 52 22.08 -13.64 5.95
N SER A 53 20.88 -14.15 6.01
CA SER A 53 20.11 -14.55 4.83
C SER A 53 19.46 -13.33 4.15
N GLU A 54 19.08 -13.47 2.89
CA GLU A 54 18.37 -12.40 2.14
C GLU A 54 17.06 -11.99 2.83
N ALA A 55 16.35 -12.93 3.45
CA ALA A 55 15.12 -12.63 4.19
C ALA A 55 15.38 -11.90 5.53
N GLU A 56 16.51 -12.16 6.19
CA GLU A 56 16.93 -11.42 7.39
C GLU A 56 17.33 -9.99 7.01
N ALA A 57 18.13 -9.83 5.95
CA ALA A 57 18.48 -8.52 5.41
C ALA A 57 17.24 -7.70 5.05
N ALA A 58 16.30 -8.31 4.32
CA ALA A 58 15.06 -7.64 3.91
C ALA A 58 14.24 -7.13 5.11
N ARG A 59 14.11 -7.93 6.19
CA ARG A 59 13.42 -7.49 7.41
C ARG A 59 14.16 -6.38 8.14
N ARG A 60 15.49 -6.51 8.26
CA ARG A 60 16.33 -5.49 8.91
C ARG A 60 16.23 -4.16 8.19
N GLU A 61 16.38 -4.15 6.86
CA GLU A 61 16.31 -2.92 6.05
C GLU A 61 14.93 -2.25 6.16
N VAL A 62 13.83 -3.03 6.12
CA VAL A 62 12.48 -2.49 6.35
C VAL A 62 12.35 -1.84 7.72
N ALA A 63 12.89 -2.48 8.77
CA ALA A 63 12.85 -1.91 10.11
C ALA A 63 13.71 -0.64 10.24
N GLU A 64 14.88 -0.58 9.60
CA GLU A 64 15.78 0.57 9.62
C GLU A 64 15.24 1.75 8.79
N GLU A 65 14.77 1.48 7.58
CA GLU A 65 14.33 2.51 6.63
C GLU A 65 12.91 3.02 6.86
N LEU A 66 12.02 2.16 7.43
CA LEU A 66 10.59 2.45 7.56
C LEU A 66 10.06 2.40 8.99
N GLY A 67 10.84 1.95 9.97
CA GLY A 67 10.42 1.89 11.37
C GLY A 67 9.30 0.91 11.68
N CYS A 68 9.05 -0.07 10.81
CA CYS A 68 8.00 -1.07 10.98
C CYS A 68 8.55 -2.50 10.82
N ASP A 69 7.83 -3.48 11.38
CA ASP A 69 8.17 -4.89 11.23
C ASP A 69 7.45 -5.51 10.04
N ALA A 70 8.14 -6.37 9.28
CA ALA A 70 7.56 -7.05 8.13
C ALA A 70 7.89 -8.54 8.10
N THR A 71 6.98 -9.33 7.54
CA THR A 71 7.30 -10.66 7.03
C THR A 71 7.81 -10.55 5.61
N VAL A 72 8.69 -11.48 5.24
CA VAL A 72 9.25 -11.59 3.89
C VAL A 72 8.84 -12.94 3.32
N GLY A 73 8.13 -12.90 2.21
CA GLY A 73 7.59 -14.05 1.49
C GLY A 73 8.46 -14.51 0.34
N HIS A 74 7.85 -14.83 -0.79
CA HIS A 74 8.57 -15.35 -1.95
C HIS A 74 9.35 -14.26 -2.69
N ARG A 75 10.39 -14.69 -3.39
CA ARG A 75 11.17 -13.84 -4.28
C ARG A 75 10.43 -13.64 -5.61
N LEU A 76 10.41 -12.41 -6.11
CA LEU A 76 9.97 -12.10 -7.46
C LEU A 76 10.95 -12.69 -8.49
N ALA A 77 10.46 -12.95 -9.69
CA ALA A 77 11.26 -13.58 -10.73
C ALA A 77 12.45 -12.71 -11.18
N GLY A 78 13.55 -13.36 -11.44
CA GLY A 78 14.75 -12.71 -11.96
C GLY A 78 15.64 -12.08 -10.88
N GLU A 79 16.65 -11.40 -11.36
CA GLU A 79 17.58 -10.55 -10.60
C GLU A 79 18.15 -9.50 -11.55
N VAL A 80 18.49 -8.34 -11.04
CA VAL A 80 18.98 -7.22 -11.83
C VAL A 80 20.44 -6.94 -11.47
N PRO A 81 21.38 -7.05 -12.42
CA PRO A 81 22.76 -6.65 -12.20
C PRO A 81 22.86 -5.16 -11.86
N LEU A 82 23.56 -4.85 -10.80
CA LEU A 82 23.93 -3.50 -10.41
C LEU A 82 25.40 -3.22 -10.73
N SER A 83 25.93 -2.09 -10.31
CA SER A 83 27.35 -1.78 -10.51
C SER A 83 28.27 -2.70 -9.69
N GLY A 84 29.37 -3.13 -10.27
CA GLY A 84 30.32 -4.07 -9.64
C GLY A 84 29.78 -5.51 -9.62
N ALA A 85 30.03 -6.24 -8.53
CA ALA A 85 29.54 -7.61 -8.33
C ALA A 85 28.25 -7.66 -7.51
N LEU A 86 27.38 -6.66 -7.64
CA LEU A 86 26.09 -6.54 -6.95
C LEU A 86 24.95 -6.97 -7.87
N VAL A 87 23.96 -7.65 -7.31
CA VAL A 87 22.68 -7.95 -7.95
C VAL A 87 21.53 -7.53 -7.04
N LEU A 88 20.47 -6.97 -7.62
CA LEU A 88 19.22 -6.70 -6.91
C LEU A 88 18.29 -7.91 -7.05
N ARG A 89 17.71 -8.34 -5.93
CA ARG A 89 16.65 -9.34 -5.83
C ARG A 89 15.49 -8.74 -5.07
N ALA A 90 14.28 -8.85 -5.60
CA ALA A 90 13.09 -8.32 -4.95
C ALA A 90 12.27 -9.44 -4.29
N TYR A 91 11.70 -9.14 -3.13
CA TYR A 91 10.88 -10.03 -2.32
C TYR A 91 9.52 -9.40 -2.05
N VAL A 92 8.48 -10.22 -2.01
CA VAL A 92 7.18 -9.77 -1.51
C VAL A 92 7.22 -9.77 0.02
N GLY A 93 6.64 -8.75 0.64
CA GLY A 93 6.55 -8.63 2.09
C GLY A 93 5.21 -8.05 2.55
N GLU A 94 4.90 -8.26 3.81
CA GLU A 94 3.70 -7.72 4.47
C GLU A 94 4.10 -7.10 5.80
N ILE A 95 3.55 -5.93 6.12
CA ILE A 95 3.76 -5.28 7.43
C ILE A 95 2.97 -6.05 8.49
N VAL A 96 3.64 -6.43 9.56
CA VAL A 96 3.02 -7.15 10.69
C VAL A 96 2.81 -6.26 11.91
N SER A 97 3.61 -5.19 12.05
CA SER A 97 3.43 -4.21 13.12
C SER A 97 4.06 -2.85 12.75
N GLY A 98 3.53 -1.79 13.31
CA GLY A 98 3.95 -0.42 13.04
C GLY A 98 3.35 0.15 11.74
N GLU A 99 3.42 1.47 11.59
CA GLU A 99 3.11 2.16 10.34
C GLU A 99 4.44 2.61 9.70
N PRO A 100 4.60 2.45 8.37
CA PRO A 100 5.83 2.82 7.70
C PRO A 100 6.02 4.34 7.69
N GLU A 101 7.14 4.78 8.22
CA GLU A 101 7.58 6.18 8.21
C GLU A 101 8.92 6.29 7.46
N PRO A 102 9.12 7.32 6.65
CA PRO A 102 10.37 7.48 5.91
C PRO A 102 11.50 7.93 6.84
N THR A 103 12.47 7.06 7.15
CA THR A 103 13.65 7.41 7.96
C THR A 103 14.85 7.82 7.09
N GLU A 104 15.07 7.16 5.97
CA GLU A 104 16.14 7.45 5.00
C GLU A 104 15.62 8.02 3.68
N HIS A 105 14.36 7.89 3.40
CA HIS A 105 13.63 8.43 2.27
C HIS A 105 12.94 9.75 2.64
N ASP A 106 12.45 10.52 1.68
CA ASP A 106 11.71 11.76 1.96
C ASP A 106 10.20 11.62 1.70
N LEU A 107 9.77 10.56 1.04
CA LEU A 107 8.37 10.32 0.74
C LEU A 107 8.10 8.84 0.53
N LEU A 108 6.95 8.37 1.03
CA LEU A 108 6.40 7.05 0.78
C LEU A 108 5.07 7.17 0.02
N ARG A 109 4.78 6.23 -0.88
CA ARG A 109 3.49 6.15 -1.57
C ARG A 109 3.03 4.70 -1.69
N TRP A 110 1.79 4.47 -1.38
CA TRP A 110 1.09 3.23 -1.70
C TRP A 110 0.54 3.32 -3.12
N LEU A 111 1.01 2.45 -4.02
CA LEU A 111 0.65 2.45 -5.43
C LEU A 111 -0.17 1.21 -5.77
N GLY A 112 -1.35 1.43 -6.35
CA GLY A 112 -2.17 0.38 -6.93
C GLY A 112 -1.62 -0.08 -8.29
N PRO A 113 -2.17 -1.16 -8.87
CA PRO A 113 -1.68 -1.71 -10.14
C PRO A 113 -1.71 -0.69 -11.29
N ASP A 114 -2.69 0.20 -11.33
CA ASP A 114 -2.83 1.23 -12.38
C ASP A 114 -2.01 2.51 -12.08
N GLU A 115 -1.37 2.56 -10.91
CA GLU A 115 -0.59 3.72 -10.45
C GLU A 115 0.93 3.48 -10.50
N LEU A 116 1.39 2.27 -10.83
CA LEU A 116 2.82 1.95 -10.86
C LEU A 116 3.61 2.88 -11.78
N ASP A 117 3.05 3.28 -12.91
CA ASP A 117 3.68 4.20 -13.85
C ASP A 117 3.58 5.69 -13.43
N SER A 118 2.91 6.00 -12.32
CA SER A 118 2.75 7.38 -11.84
C SER A 118 3.99 7.96 -11.14
N VAL A 119 5.01 7.13 -10.92
CA VAL A 119 6.26 7.52 -10.27
C VAL A 119 7.47 7.17 -11.14
N ALA A 120 8.56 7.91 -10.97
CA ALA A 120 9.82 7.68 -11.68
C ALA A 120 10.64 6.59 -10.97
N TRP A 121 10.32 5.31 -11.20
CA TRP A 121 11.08 4.19 -10.66
C TRP A 121 12.54 4.23 -11.13
N LEU A 122 13.44 3.82 -10.24
CA LEU A 122 14.82 3.55 -10.61
C LEU A 122 14.88 2.39 -11.62
N ASP A 123 15.82 2.45 -12.55
CA ASP A 123 15.94 1.45 -13.62
C ASP A 123 16.11 0.02 -13.11
N ALA A 124 16.71 -0.12 -11.92
CA ALA A 124 16.90 -1.43 -11.29
C ALA A 124 15.61 -2.07 -10.78
N ASP A 125 14.60 -1.29 -10.43
CA ASP A 125 13.32 -1.79 -9.91
C ASP A 125 12.31 -2.09 -11.03
N ARG A 126 12.42 -1.41 -12.17
CA ARG A 126 11.50 -1.56 -13.31
C ARG A 126 11.27 -3.00 -13.78
N PRO A 127 12.28 -3.89 -13.84
CA PRO A 127 12.07 -5.28 -14.27
C PRO A 127 11.09 -6.09 -13.41
N PHE A 128 10.87 -5.69 -12.16
CA PHE A 128 9.95 -6.37 -11.24
C PHE A 128 8.50 -5.87 -11.38
N LEU A 129 8.27 -4.68 -11.96
CA LEU A 129 6.94 -4.05 -12.01
C LEU A 129 5.88 -4.89 -12.73
N PRO A 130 6.15 -5.59 -13.85
CA PRO A 130 5.11 -6.40 -14.50
C PRO A 130 4.59 -7.55 -13.64
N GLU A 131 5.47 -8.21 -12.86
CA GLU A 131 5.06 -9.26 -11.93
C GLU A 131 4.31 -8.67 -10.73
N LEU A 132 4.77 -7.52 -10.20
CA LEU A 132 4.07 -6.78 -9.15
C LEU A 132 2.68 -6.36 -9.59
N GLU A 133 2.52 -5.78 -10.78
CA GLU A 133 1.21 -5.42 -11.31
C GLU A 133 0.26 -6.62 -11.34
N ALA A 134 0.73 -7.76 -11.88
CA ALA A 134 -0.06 -8.98 -11.93
C ALA A 134 -0.41 -9.52 -10.54
N LEU A 135 0.48 -9.35 -9.55
CA LEU A 135 0.26 -9.74 -8.17
C LEU A 135 -0.77 -8.83 -7.50
N LEU A 136 -0.62 -7.51 -7.62
CA LEU A 136 -1.54 -6.53 -7.06
C LEU A 136 -2.96 -6.68 -7.60
N ARG A 137 -3.12 -6.97 -8.90
CA ARG A 137 -4.44 -7.24 -9.51
C ARG A 137 -5.11 -8.52 -8.98
N ARG A 138 -4.35 -9.47 -8.45
CA ARG A 138 -4.89 -10.69 -7.83
C ARG A 138 -5.17 -10.53 -6.34
N THR A 139 -4.54 -9.55 -5.70
CA THR A 139 -4.80 -9.22 -4.30
C THR A 139 -5.98 -8.25 -4.28
N PRO A 140 -7.13 -8.64 -3.73
CA PRO A 140 -8.28 -7.74 -3.71
C PRO A 140 -7.90 -6.47 -2.93
N SER A 141 -8.07 -5.33 -3.57
CA SER A 141 -8.06 -4.06 -2.85
C SER A 141 -9.23 -4.08 -1.85
N PRO A 142 -9.07 -3.57 -0.63
CA PRO A 142 -10.21 -3.43 0.24
C PRO A 142 -11.24 -2.56 -0.47
N THR A 143 -12.39 -3.12 -0.70
CA THR A 143 -13.55 -2.38 -1.18
C THR A 143 -14.19 -1.75 0.03
N VAL A 144 -14.06 -0.43 0.18
CA VAL A 144 -14.87 0.27 1.18
C VAL A 144 -16.28 0.37 0.62
N ALA A 145 -17.22 -0.24 1.30
CA ALA A 145 -18.63 -0.04 1.07
C ALA A 145 -19.26 0.62 2.29
N GLU A 146 -20.10 1.59 2.03
CA GLU A 146 -20.83 2.35 3.04
C GLU A 146 -22.31 2.27 2.72
N ALA A 147 -23.11 1.89 3.71
CA ALA A 147 -24.56 1.91 3.61
C ALA A 147 -25.11 2.94 4.58
N HIS A 148 -26.02 3.74 4.10
CA HIS A 148 -26.68 4.81 4.83
C HIS A 148 -28.09 4.36 5.22
N PHE A 149 -28.48 4.60 6.46
CA PHE A 149 -29.77 4.24 7.04
C PHE A 149 -30.37 5.47 7.71
N ASP A 150 -31.66 5.68 7.50
CA ASP A 150 -32.39 6.74 8.18
C ASP A 150 -32.62 6.40 9.66
N GLU A 151 -32.83 5.11 9.97
CA GLU A 151 -33.09 4.64 11.32
C GLU A 151 -31.86 3.91 11.92
N GLY A 152 -31.55 4.24 13.18
CA GLY A 152 -30.41 3.61 13.88
C GLY A 152 -30.61 2.12 14.16
N GLU A 153 -31.86 1.70 14.37
CA GLU A 153 -32.20 0.29 14.63
C GLU A 153 -31.87 -0.60 13.42
N ASP A 154 -32.09 -0.10 12.19
CA ASP A 154 -31.77 -0.83 10.96
C ASP A 154 -30.26 -0.95 10.75
N ALA A 155 -29.52 0.15 10.99
CA ALA A 155 -28.06 0.14 10.93
C ALA A 155 -27.44 -0.84 11.94
N GLU A 156 -27.93 -0.85 13.18
CA GLU A 156 -27.51 -1.79 14.23
C GLU A 156 -27.83 -3.24 13.87
N HIS A 157 -29.01 -3.50 13.32
CA HIS A 157 -29.42 -4.83 12.88
C HIS A 157 -28.53 -5.36 11.77
N VAL A 158 -28.21 -4.56 10.76
CA VAL A 158 -27.28 -4.93 9.68
C VAL A 158 -25.87 -5.16 10.21
N LEU A 159 -25.40 -4.31 11.14
CA LEU A 159 -24.11 -4.49 11.80
C LEU A 159 -24.01 -5.82 12.54
N GLU A 160 -25.06 -6.19 13.33
CA GLU A 160 -25.12 -7.46 14.05
C GLU A 160 -25.08 -8.66 13.11
N GLN A 161 -25.77 -8.61 11.98
CA GLN A 161 -25.76 -9.68 10.98
C GLN A 161 -24.38 -9.85 10.34
N LEU A 162 -23.67 -8.77 10.02
CA LEU A 162 -22.31 -8.81 9.51
C LEU A 162 -21.36 -9.43 10.53
N HIS A 163 -21.43 -8.99 11.80
CA HIS A 163 -20.60 -9.53 12.87
C HIS A 163 -20.89 -11.02 13.15
N ALA A 164 -22.16 -11.44 13.10
CA ALA A 164 -22.54 -12.84 13.27
C ALA A 164 -21.96 -13.76 12.18
N GLN A 165 -21.69 -13.23 11.00
CA GLN A 165 -21.03 -13.92 9.89
C GLN A 165 -19.51 -13.78 9.88
N GLY A 166 -18.93 -13.10 10.88
CA GLY A 166 -17.49 -12.94 11.05
C GLY A 166 -16.86 -11.78 10.27
N PHE A 167 -17.66 -10.88 9.68
CA PHE A 167 -17.16 -9.71 8.98
C PHE A 167 -16.84 -8.58 9.95
N ALA A 168 -15.75 -7.85 9.68
CA ALA A 168 -15.44 -6.61 10.36
C ALA A 168 -16.28 -5.47 9.76
N ALA A 169 -17.10 -4.85 10.59
CA ALA A 169 -17.95 -3.72 10.20
C ALA A 169 -17.99 -2.69 11.34
N SER A 170 -18.24 -1.44 11.00
CA SER A 170 -18.41 -0.35 11.97
C SER A 170 -19.64 0.48 11.63
N VAL A 171 -20.28 1.07 12.67
CA VAL A 171 -21.37 2.00 12.51
C VAL A 171 -20.97 3.36 13.05
N HIS A 172 -21.31 4.42 12.31
CA HIS A 172 -21.07 5.80 12.70
C HIS A 172 -22.33 6.63 12.43
N ARG A 173 -22.47 7.74 13.13
CA ARG A 173 -23.49 8.75 12.81
C ARG A 173 -22.83 9.87 12.03
N GLU A 174 -23.36 10.21 10.86
CA GLU A 174 -22.82 11.28 10.04
C GLU A 174 -22.93 12.64 10.77
N GLY A 175 -21.80 13.30 10.99
CA GLY A 175 -21.72 14.62 11.61
C GLY A 175 -21.51 15.68 10.55
N PHE A 176 -22.51 16.49 10.22
CA PHE A 176 -22.29 17.72 9.46
C PHE A 176 -21.70 18.80 10.38
N ALA A 177 -20.59 19.40 9.97
CA ALA A 177 -20.05 20.59 10.60
C ALA A 177 -20.85 21.82 10.12
N GLY A 178 -21.90 22.19 10.82
CA GLY A 178 -22.67 23.45 10.58
C GLY A 178 -24.14 23.32 10.90
N GLU A 179 -24.54 24.04 11.95
CA GLU A 179 -25.89 24.44 12.34
C GLU A 179 -26.98 23.37 12.58
N ASP A 180 -27.36 23.30 13.80
CA ASP A 180 -28.60 23.02 14.53
C ASP A 180 -29.84 22.40 13.77
N ASP A 181 -29.67 21.26 13.07
CA ASP A 181 -30.82 20.42 12.76
C ASP A 181 -30.44 18.95 13.00
N SER A 182 -30.86 18.46 14.18
CA SER A 182 -30.48 17.14 14.70
C SER A 182 -31.34 15.99 14.15
N GLU A 183 -32.26 16.24 13.21
CA GLU A 183 -33.24 15.24 12.76
C GLU A 183 -32.90 14.54 11.44
N ASP A 184 -31.93 15.05 10.64
CA ASP A 184 -31.60 14.48 9.32
C ASP A 184 -30.19 13.81 9.27
N ARG A 185 -29.75 13.17 10.35
CA ARG A 185 -28.44 12.51 10.38
C ARG A 185 -28.56 11.02 10.09
N ALA A 186 -28.12 10.61 8.90
CA ALA A 186 -28.06 9.20 8.54
C ALA A 186 -27.05 8.41 9.42
N TRP A 187 -27.39 7.16 9.65
CA TRP A 187 -26.48 6.17 10.22
C TRP A 187 -25.70 5.50 9.10
N LEU A 188 -24.38 5.33 9.29
CA LEU A 188 -23.47 4.82 8.29
C LEU A 188 -22.88 3.50 8.76
N VAL A 189 -23.16 2.41 8.07
CA VAL A 189 -22.47 1.13 8.25
C VAL A 189 -21.37 1.02 7.22
N ARG A 190 -20.12 0.83 7.69
CA ARG A 190 -18.92 0.77 6.86
C ARG A 190 -18.26 -0.59 6.96
N VAL A 191 -17.85 -1.13 5.82
CA VAL A 191 -17.05 -2.35 5.69
C VAL A 191 -15.85 -2.10 4.76
N GLU A 192 -14.74 -2.80 5.00
CA GLU A 192 -13.48 -2.64 4.25
C GLU A 192 -13.02 -3.96 3.59
N ASP A 193 -13.92 -4.92 3.46
CA ASP A 193 -13.67 -6.23 2.87
C ASP A 193 -14.64 -6.47 1.69
N PRO A 194 -14.18 -6.98 0.52
CA PRO A 194 -15.04 -7.20 -0.63
C PRO A 194 -16.19 -8.18 -0.39
N ALA A 195 -15.97 -9.21 0.43
CA ALA A 195 -17.02 -10.17 0.77
C ALA A 195 -18.04 -9.55 1.73
N ALA A 196 -17.56 -8.75 2.69
CA ALA A 196 -18.42 -7.95 3.56
C ALA A 196 -19.22 -6.90 2.78
N ALA A 197 -18.61 -6.26 1.75
CA ALA A 197 -19.29 -5.30 0.89
C ALA A 197 -20.44 -5.95 0.11
N HIS A 198 -20.21 -7.13 -0.46
CA HIS A 198 -21.25 -7.88 -1.15
C HIS A 198 -22.38 -8.30 -0.20
N ARG A 199 -22.02 -8.74 1.02
CA ARG A 199 -23.04 -9.11 2.02
C ARG A 199 -23.81 -7.88 2.52
N LEU A 200 -23.14 -6.74 2.66
CA LEU A 200 -23.80 -5.49 3.02
C LEU A 200 -24.82 -5.08 1.94
N GLU A 201 -24.48 -5.23 0.65
CA GLU A 201 -25.40 -4.97 -0.47
C GLU A 201 -26.67 -5.82 -0.37
N GLU A 202 -26.54 -7.13 -0.14
CA GLU A 202 -27.69 -8.01 0.05
C GLU A 202 -28.58 -7.59 1.24
N LEU A 203 -27.96 -7.17 2.35
CA LEU A 203 -28.68 -6.77 3.55
C LEU A 203 -29.40 -5.41 3.38
N VAL A 204 -28.80 -4.49 2.62
CA VAL A 204 -29.40 -3.17 2.31
C VAL A 204 -30.63 -3.33 1.42
N ASP A 205 -30.60 -4.28 0.48
CA ASP A 205 -31.76 -4.56 -0.38
C ASP A 205 -32.99 -5.07 0.40
N GLU A 206 -32.80 -5.59 1.63
CA GLU A 206 -33.86 -6.06 2.51
C GLU A 206 -34.46 -4.93 3.39
N VAL A 207 -33.84 -3.74 3.41
CA VAL A 207 -34.24 -2.60 4.26
C VAL A 207 -34.83 -1.48 3.42
N ASP A 208 -36.04 -1.06 3.72
CA ASP A 208 -36.66 0.12 3.14
C ASP A 208 -35.93 1.39 3.61
N LEU A 209 -35.68 2.35 2.69
CA LEU A 209 -35.02 3.63 2.99
C LEU A 209 -33.52 3.54 3.36
N ALA A 210 -32.84 2.50 2.88
CA ALA A 210 -31.38 2.41 2.91
C ALA A 210 -30.81 2.56 1.49
N TRP A 211 -29.61 3.15 1.38
CA TRP A 211 -28.87 3.18 0.10
C TRP A 211 -27.39 2.90 0.32
N MET A 212 -26.76 2.27 -0.64
CA MET A 212 -25.36 1.90 -0.57
C MET A 212 -24.49 2.74 -1.50
N VAL A 213 -23.33 3.14 -1.02
CA VAL A 213 -22.28 3.75 -1.81
C VAL A 213 -21.05 2.81 -1.78
N VAL A 214 -20.72 2.20 -2.91
CA VAL A 214 -19.46 1.49 -3.07
C VAL A 214 -18.41 2.49 -3.50
N THR A 215 -17.57 2.90 -2.56
CA THR A 215 -16.38 3.67 -2.89
C THR A 215 -15.27 2.68 -3.26
N GLY A 216 -14.57 2.94 -4.36
CA GLY A 216 -13.38 2.19 -4.76
C GLY A 216 -12.33 2.10 -3.63
N PRO A 217 -11.10 1.70 -3.92
CA PRO A 217 -10.07 1.50 -2.89
C PRO A 217 -10.02 2.69 -1.93
N ALA A 218 -9.95 2.38 -0.63
CA ALA A 218 -9.98 3.38 0.45
C ALA A 218 -9.14 4.61 0.09
N PRO A 219 -9.68 5.85 0.23
CA PRO A 219 -8.91 7.04 -0.07
C PRO A 219 -7.64 7.01 0.77
N VAL A 220 -6.50 7.11 0.09
CA VAL A 220 -5.21 7.30 0.76
C VAL A 220 -5.33 8.62 1.49
N VAL A 221 -5.43 8.59 2.82
CA VAL A 221 -5.35 9.81 3.63
C VAL A 221 -3.98 10.40 3.36
N PRO A 222 -3.87 11.56 2.69
CA PRO A 222 -2.57 12.18 2.48
C PRO A 222 -1.96 12.49 3.84
N PRO A 223 -0.63 12.37 4.00
CA PRO A 223 0.03 12.76 5.22
C PRO A 223 -0.34 14.21 5.58
N PRO A 224 -0.40 14.57 6.88
CA PRO A 224 -0.91 15.86 7.35
C PRO A 224 -0.21 17.11 6.79
N ASP A 225 0.95 16.95 6.14
CA ASP A 225 1.71 18.03 5.50
C ASP A 225 1.66 18.03 3.96
N ALA A 226 0.75 17.30 3.34
CA ALA A 226 0.57 17.39 1.89
C ALA A 226 0.09 18.80 1.52
N PRO A 227 0.76 19.52 0.59
CA PRO A 227 0.28 20.83 0.17
C PRO A 227 -1.14 20.71 -0.41
N PRO A 228 -2.04 21.67 -0.12
CA PRO A 228 -3.42 21.60 -0.60
C PRO A 228 -3.44 21.46 -2.12
N LEU A 229 -4.26 20.53 -2.61
CA LEU A 229 -4.50 20.38 -4.05
C LEU A 229 -4.93 21.74 -4.63
N PRO A 230 -4.41 22.13 -5.82
CA PRO A 230 -4.77 23.41 -6.43
C PRO A 230 -6.28 23.43 -6.69
N SER A 231 -6.97 24.32 -5.99
CA SER A 231 -8.42 24.51 -6.09
C SER A 231 -8.78 25.08 -7.48
N GLY A 232 -9.33 24.23 -8.34
CA GLY A 232 -10.14 24.59 -9.50
C GLY A 232 -9.40 25.01 -10.77
N PRO A 233 -10.06 24.92 -11.92
CA PRO A 233 -9.49 25.29 -13.20
C PRO A 233 -9.27 26.80 -13.28
N ARG A 234 -8.03 27.25 -13.50
CA ARG A 234 -7.70 28.63 -13.81
C ARG A 234 -8.38 29.03 -15.13
N ARG A 235 -9.35 29.93 -15.04
CA ARG A 235 -9.88 30.61 -16.24
C ARG A 235 -8.73 31.38 -16.90
N LEU A 236 -8.32 30.93 -18.08
CA LEU A 236 -7.50 31.72 -18.98
C LEU A 236 -8.32 32.94 -19.44
N LYS A 237 -7.91 34.15 -19.02
CA LYS A 237 -8.38 35.37 -19.63
C LYS A 237 -7.85 35.43 -21.05
N ARG A 238 -8.72 35.41 -22.06
CA ARG A 238 -8.39 35.81 -23.42
C ARG A 238 -8.17 37.32 -23.38
N GLY A 239 -6.97 37.77 -23.75
CA GLY A 239 -6.66 39.11 -24.20
C GLY A 239 -6.80 39.17 -25.71
#